data_e76a2bd49294ae50fa54a02fb4165ed1
#
_entry.id   e76a2bd49294ae50fa54a02fb4165ed1
#
_cell.length_a   1.000
_cell.length_b   1.000
_cell.length_c   1.000
_cell.angle_alpha   90.00
_cell.angle_beta   90.00
_cell.angle_gamma   90.00
#
_symmetry.space_group_name_H-M   'P 1'
#
loop_
_entity.id
_entity.type
_entity.pdbx_description
1 polymer ?
#
loop_
_entity_poly.entity_id
_entity_poly.type
_entity_poly.pdbx_seq_one_letter_code
_entity_poly.pdbx_strand_id
1 'polypeptide(L)'
;MTLRAATAFFAVGFVLHHLDHLRRGYGVVEEGVIAGRTVAAMLVAVLFTLVVTRHHTAPIAAVVVGGAVLVGVVTVRLVPPFGPPSDHLGAEGTEVWSWLAVGIELVGAVVLVLAGWRALRPTPA
;
A
#
# COMPACT_ATOMS: atom_id res chain seq x y z
N MET A 1 -7.97 12.64 11.55
CA MET A 1 -7.00 12.83 10.45
C MET A 1 -7.75 13.03 9.15
N THR A 2 -7.39 14.01 8.36
CA THR A 2 -8.01 14.30 7.06
C THR A 2 -7.62 13.25 6.02
N LEU A 3 -8.44 13.07 4.97
CA LEU A 3 -8.13 12.14 3.87
C LEU A 3 -6.78 12.47 3.21
N ARG A 4 -6.44 13.76 3.06
CA ARG A 4 -5.15 14.20 2.53
C ARG A 4 -3.96 13.74 3.39
N ALA A 5 -4.06 13.93 4.71
CA ALA A 5 -3.00 13.51 5.62
C ALA A 5 -2.86 11.98 5.64
N ALA A 6 -3.98 11.24 5.59
CA ALA A 6 -3.98 9.79 5.50
C ALA A 6 -3.32 9.30 4.19
N THR A 7 -3.65 9.94 3.05
CA THR A 7 -3.05 9.61 1.76
C THR A 7 -1.55 9.91 1.74
N ALA A 8 -1.11 11.04 2.30
CA ALA A 8 0.31 11.36 2.39
C ALA A 8 1.08 10.35 3.26
N PHE A 9 0.53 10.00 4.41
CA PHE A 9 1.14 8.99 5.30
C PHE A 9 1.24 7.61 4.61
N PHE A 10 0.16 7.16 3.97
CA PHE A 10 0.16 5.94 3.20
C PHE A 10 1.20 5.96 2.06
N ALA A 11 1.27 7.08 1.31
CA ALA A 11 2.23 7.22 0.21
C ALA A 11 3.69 7.10 0.69
N VAL A 12 4.02 7.63 1.87
CA VAL A 12 5.35 7.45 2.48
C VAL A 12 5.64 5.97 2.74
N GLY A 13 4.73 5.24 3.37
CA GLY A 13 4.88 3.80 3.61
C GLY A 13 5.04 3.01 2.31
N PHE A 14 4.22 3.32 1.31
CA PHE A 14 4.26 2.71 -0.02
C PHE A 14 5.62 2.92 -0.71
N VAL A 15 6.14 4.15 -0.67
CA VAL A 15 7.46 4.48 -1.25
C VAL A 15 8.58 3.76 -0.50
N LEU A 16 8.56 3.76 0.83
CA LEU A 16 9.59 3.06 1.64
C LEU A 16 9.64 1.57 1.33
N HIS A 17 8.48 0.93 1.20
CA HIS A 17 8.42 -0.49 0.81
C HIS A 17 8.91 -0.71 -0.63
N HIS A 18 8.64 0.20 -1.56
CA HIS A 18 9.19 0.15 -2.91
C HIS A 18 10.72 0.26 -2.91
N LEU A 19 11.26 1.18 -2.12
CA LEU A 19 12.71 1.34 -1.95
C LEU A 19 13.36 0.09 -1.34
N ASP A 20 12.66 -0.62 -0.44
CA ASP A 20 13.16 -1.89 0.09
C ASP A 20 13.30 -2.95 -1.00
N HIS A 21 12.32 -3.07 -1.91
CA HIS A 21 12.47 -3.96 -3.07
C HIS A 21 13.66 -3.58 -3.97
N LEU A 22 13.87 -2.30 -4.22
CA LEU A 22 15.02 -1.82 -4.98
C LEU A 22 16.34 -2.13 -4.28
N ARG A 23 16.40 -1.94 -2.96
CA ARG A 23 17.56 -2.26 -2.13
C ARG A 23 17.93 -3.75 -2.20
N ARG A 24 16.92 -4.63 -2.16
CA ARG A 24 17.10 -6.09 -2.23
C ARG A 24 17.51 -6.56 -3.62
N GLY A 25 17.22 -5.79 -4.66
CA GLY A 25 17.55 -6.08 -6.04
C GLY A 25 16.47 -6.92 -6.77
N TYR A 26 16.31 -6.65 -8.05
CA TYR A 26 15.30 -7.31 -8.89
C TYR A 26 15.55 -8.81 -9.10
N GLY A 27 16.79 -9.29 -8.91
CA GLY A 27 17.11 -10.72 -9.04
C GLY A 27 16.63 -11.59 -7.86
N VAL A 28 16.25 -10.95 -6.75
CA VAL A 28 15.76 -11.61 -5.53
C VAL A 28 14.24 -11.54 -5.44
N VAL A 29 13.63 -10.53 -6.07
CA VAL A 29 12.18 -10.29 -6.03
C VAL A 29 11.53 -10.93 -7.26
N GLU A 30 10.53 -11.75 -7.05
CA GLU A 30 9.77 -12.43 -8.10
C GLU A 30 9.12 -11.44 -9.09
N GLU A 31 9.11 -11.78 -10.38
CA GLU A 31 8.51 -10.94 -11.44
C GLU A 31 7.02 -10.64 -11.18
N GLY A 32 6.28 -11.60 -10.65
CA GLY A 32 4.86 -11.42 -10.30
C GLY A 32 4.65 -10.37 -9.21
N VAL A 33 5.58 -10.27 -8.24
CA VAL A 33 5.57 -9.23 -7.20
C VAL A 33 5.86 -7.87 -7.82
N ILE A 34 6.84 -7.80 -8.73
CA ILE A 34 7.18 -6.55 -9.44
C ILE A 34 5.98 -6.05 -10.27
N ALA A 35 5.33 -6.95 -11.03
CA ALA A 35 4.14 -6.62 -11.82
C ALA A 35 2.99 -6.10 -10.93
N GLY A 36 2.69 -6.81 -9.83
CA GLY A 36 1.67 -6.40 -8.87
C GLY A 36 1.98 -5.03 -8.25
N ARG A 37 3.24 -4.76 -7.91
CA ARG A 37 3.68 -3.46 -7.37
C ARG A 37 3.56 -2.34 -8.40
N THR A 38 3.82 -2.62 -9.67
CA THR A 38 3.64 -1.63 -10.75
C THR A 38 2.17 -1.24 -10.89
N VAL A 39 1.26 -2.20 -10.89
CA VAL A 39 -0.19 -1.93 -10.89
C VAL A 39 -0.59 -1.13 -9.66
N ALA A 40 -0.12 -1.52 -8.47
CA ALA A 40 -0.39 -0.79 -7.24
C ALA A 40 0.12 0.66 -7.31
N ALA A 41 1.31 0.91 -7.88
CA ALA A 41 1.86 2.26 -8.05
C ALA A 41 0.96 3.13 -8.94
N MET A 42 0.42 2.58 -10.04
CA MET A 42 -0.53 3.29 -10.89
C MET A 42 -1.82 3.66 -10.13
N LEU A 43 -2.38 2.72 -9.36
CA LEU A 43 -3.58 2.97 -8.55
C LEU A 43 -3.33 4.02 -7.47
N VAL A 44 -2.16 3.99 -6.82
CA VAL A 44 -1.76 4.99 -5.82
C VAL A 44 -1.59 6.37 -6.47
N ALA A 45 -1.02 6.46 -7.67
CA ALA A 45 -0.90 7.72 -8.41
C ALA A 45 -2.28 8.31 -8.77
N VAL A 46 -3.21 7.46 -9.23
CA VAL A 46 -4.60 7.88 -9.47
C VAL A 46 -5.27 8.37 -8.19
N LEU A 47 -5.16 7.60 -7.11
CA LEU A 47 -5.69 8.01 -5.80
C LEU A 47 -5.13 9.36 -5.37
N PHE A 48 -3.82 9.55 -5.45
CA PHE A 48 -3.16 10.79 -5.08
C PHE A 48 -3.72 11.97 -5.88
N THR A 49 -3.87 11.80 -7.20
CA THR A 49 -4.47 12.81 -8.09
C THR A 49 -5.88 13.16 -7.66
N LEU A 50 -6.74 12.16 -7.42
CA LEU A 50 -8.11 12.38 -6.96
C LEU A 50 -8.19 13.15 -5.63
N VAL A 51 -7.30 12.82 -4.69
CA VAL A 51 -7.25 13.49 -3.39
C VAL A 51 -6.76 14.93 -3.49
N VAL A 52 -5.72 15.19 -4.30
CA VAL A 52 -5.16 16.54 -4.50
C VAL A 52 -6.19 17.44 -5.20
N THR A 53 -6.84 16.92 -6.25
CA THR A 53 -7.89 17.64 -7.00
C THR A 53 -9.24 17.73 -6.26
N ARG A 54 -9.35 17.14 -5.08
CA ARG A 54 -10.60 17.07 -4.29
C ARG A 54 -11.76 16.44 -5.07
N HIS A 55 -11.45 15.48 -5.90
CA HIS A 55 -12.47 14.80 -6.69
C HIS A 55 -13.46 14.05 -5.77
N HIS A 56 -14.75 14.08 -6.11
CA HIS A 56 -15.81 13.48 -5.27
C HIS A 56 -15.64 11.95 -5.06
N THR A 57 -14.96 11.25 -5.97
CA THR A 57 -14.69 9.81 -5.84
C THR A 57 -13.46 9.50 -5.00
N ALA A 58 -12.67 10.50 -4.55
CA ALA A 58 -11.47 10.28 -3.76
C ALA A 58 -11.68 9.41 -2.51
N PRO A 59 -12.78 9.54 -1.73
CA PRO A 59 -13.02 8.68 -0.58
C PRO A 59 -13.24 7.21 -0.96
N ILE A 60 -13.96 6.95 -2.05
CA ILE A 60 -14.18 5.57 -2.56
C ILE A 60 -12.85 4.98 -3.03
N ALA A 61 -12.06 5.76 -3.81
CA ALA A 61 -10.74 5.34 -4.26
C ALA A 61 -9.81 5.01 -3.09
N ALA A 62 -9.85 5.80 -2.00
CA ALA A 62 -9.05 5.55 -0.80
C ALA A 62 -9.41 4.21 -0.13
N VAL A 63 -10.68 3.88 -0.02
CA VAL A 63 -11.13 2.58 0.53
C VAL A 63 -10.69 1.43 -0.37
N VAL A 64 -10.91 1.55 -1.68
CA VAL A 64 -10.61 0.48 -2.64
C VAL A 64 -9.10 0.25 -2.77
N VAL A 65 -8.33 1.31 -2.98
CA VAL A 65 -6.86 1.21 -3.15
C VAL A 65 -6.19 0.79 -1.85
N GLY A 66 -6.55 1.40 -0.73
CA GLY A 66 -6.02 1.03 0.59
C GLY A 66 -6.35 -0.42 0.95
N GLY A 67 -7.57 -0.88 0.69
CA GLY A 67 -7.99 -2.26 0.90
C GLY A 67 -7.25 -3.26 0.01
N ALA A 68 -7.10 -2.94 -1.28
CA ALA A 68 -6.38 -3.78 -2.23
C ALA A 68 -4.90 -3.92 -1.87
N VAL A 69 -4.25 -2.82 -1.50
CA VAL A 69 -2.84 -2.84 -1.06
C VAL A 69 -2.69 -3.61 0.24
N LEU A 70 -3.60 -3.41 1.21
CA LEU A 70 -3.59 -4.15 2.48
C LEU A 70 -3.66 -5.66 2.24
N VAL A 71 -4.63 -6.13 1.45
CA VAL A 71 -4.77 -7.55 1.11
C VAL A 71 -3.55 -8.05 0.35
N GLY A 72 -3.06 -7.31 -0.66
CA GLY A 72 -1.90 -7.69 -1.45
C GLY A 72 -0.64 -7.84 -0.61
N VAL A 73 -0.34 -6.87 0.25
CA VAL A 73 0.85 -6.90 1.11
C VAL A 73 0.75 -8.03 2.13
N VAL A 74 -0.40 -8.22 2.79
CA VAL A 74 -0.60 -9.32 3.73
C VAL A 74 -0.40 -10.66 3.03
N THR A 75 -1.00 -10.86 1.86
CA THR A 75 -0.91 -12.13 1.12
C THR A 75 0.53 -12.42 0.67
N VAL A 76 1.21 -11.43 0.09
CA VAL A 76 2.55 -11.64 -0.49
C VAL A 76 3.63 -11.73 0.58
N ARG A 77 3.51 -10.98 1.67
CA ARG A 77 4.59 -10.79 2.67
C ARG A 77 4.41 -11.58 3.95
N LEU A 78 3.17 -11.79 4.40
CA LEU A 78 2.88 -12.37 5.71
C LEU A 78 2.33 -13.80 5.65
N VAL A 79 1.70 -14.19 4.54
CA VAL A 79 1.29 -15.59 4.35
C VAL A 79 2.51 -16.45 4.04
N PRO A 80 2.62 -17.68 4.57
CA PRO A 80 3.71 -18.59 4.24
C PRO A 80 3.85 -18.80 2.73
N PRO A 81 5.05 -19.09 2.20
CA PRO A 81 5.28 -19.23 0.77
C PRO A 81 4.32 -20.26 0.13
N PHE A 82 3.60 -19.81 -0.90
CA PHE A 82 2.64 -20.64 -1.64
C PHE A 82 3.02 -20.74 -3.16
N GLY A 83 4.25 -20.33 -3.51
CA GLY A 83 4.73 -20.19 -4.88
C GLY A 83 4.70 -18.75 -5.38
N PRO A 84 5.09 -18.51 -6.65
CA PRO A 84 5.01 -17.18 -7.25
C PRO A 84 3.56 -16.67 -7.23
N PRO A 85 3.30 -15.42 -6.81
CA PRO A 85 4.22 -14.31 -6.52
C PRO A 85 4.49 -14.08 -5.00
N SER A 86 4.97 -15.08 -4.27
CA SER A 86 5.23 -14.92 -2.83
C SER A 86 6.61 -14.30 -2.56
N ASP A 87 6.68 -13.23 -1.80
CA ASP A 87 7.90 -12.58 -1.32
C ASP A 87 7.83 -12.46 0.22
N HIS A 88 7.88 -13.59 0.89
CA HIS A 88 7.69 -13.71 2.33
C HIS A 88 8.77 -12.97 3.13
N LEU A 89 8.39 -12.34 4.25
CA LEU A 89 9.31 -11.60 5.14
C LEU A 89 10.37 -12.47 5.84
N GLY A 90 10.35 -13.76 5.69
CA GLY A 90 11.41 -14.69 6.11
C GLY A 90 12.36 -15.07 4.97
N ALA A 91 12.17 -14.53 3.75
CA ALA A 91 12.98 -14.84 2.60
C ALA A 91 14.37 -14.17 2.67
N GLU A 92 15.28 -14.64 1.81
CA GLU A 92 16.63 -14.12 1.70
C GLU A 92 16.65 -12.61 1.39
N GLY A 93 17.53 -11.86 2.04
CA GLY A 93 17.65 -10.41 1.88
C GLY A 93 16.64 -9.57 2.67
N THR A 94 15.73 -10.18 3.45
CA THR A 94 14.86 -9.42 4.36
C THR A 94 15.60 -9.05 5.63
N GLU A 95 15.52 -7.80 6.01
CA GLU A 95 16.15 -7.22 7.19
C GLU A 95 15.13 -6.40 8.00
N VAL A 96 15.58 -5.77 9.08
CA VAL A 96 14.76 -4.86 9.91
C VAL A 96 14.07 -3.79 9.07
N TRP A 97 14.73 -3.27 8.04
CA TRP A 97 14.15 -2.29 7.11
C TRP A 97 12.93 -2.83 6.35
N SER A 98 12.98 -4.09 5.92
CA SER A 98 11.84 -4.72 5.24
C SER A 98 10.63 -4.81 6.17
N TRP A 99 10.84 -5.18 7.44
CA TRP A 99 9.79 -5.23 8.45
C TRP A 99 9.22 -3.85 8.75
N LEU A 100 10.07 -2.83 8.88
CA LEU A 100 9.64 -1.45 9.12
C LEU A 100 8.85 -0.90 7.93
N ALA A 101 9.36 -1.08 6.71
CA ALA A 101 8.72 -0.61 5.49
C ALA A 101 7.31 -1.23 5.31
N VAL A 102 7.20 -2.55 5.47
CA VAL A 102 5.91 -3.27 5.42
C VAL A 102 4.99 -2.79 6.54
N GLY A 103 5.48 -2.65 7.76
CA GLY A 103 4.69 -2.20 8.91
C GLY A 103 4.11 -0.80 8.69
N ILE A 104 4.91 0.15 8.23
CA ILE A 104 4.47 1.51 7.94
C ILE A 104 3.44 1.53 6.82
N GLU A 105 3.65 0.75 5.75
CA GLU A 105 2.68 0.65 4.65
C GLU A 105 1.34 0.06 5.11
N LEU A 106 1.37 -1.03 5.90
CA LEU A 106 0.15 -1.64 6.44
C LEU A 106 -0.63 -0.68 7.33
N VAL A 107 0.04 0.00 8.26
CA VAL A 107 -0.59 1.02 9.10
C VAL A 107 -1.16 2.14 8.24
N GLY A 108 -0.39 2.61 7.26
CA GLY A 108 -0.83 3.64 6.30
C GLY A 108 -2.06 3.22 5.51
N ALA A 109 -2.11 1.98 5.03
CA ALA A 109 -3.26 1.44 4.31
C ALA A 109 -4.52 1.36 5.18
N VAL A 110 -4.40 0.88 6.42
CA VAL A 110 -5.53 0.87 7.39
C VAL A 110 -6.03 2.30 7.64
N VAL A 111 -5.13 3.22 7.90
CA VAL A 111 -5.46 4.63 8.16
C VAL A 111 -6.14 5.26 6.95
N LEU A 112 -5.67 4.96 5.74
CA LEU A 112 -6.26 5.43 4.49
C LEU A 112 -7.69 4.91 4.31
N VAL A 113 -7.92 3.60 4.51
CA VAL A 113 -9.25 2.99 4.45
C VAL A 113 -10.20 3.64 5.46
N LEU A 114 -9.76 3.82 6.70
CA LEU A 114 -10.58 4.43 7.75
C LEU A 114 -10.91 5.90 7.45
N ALA A 115 -9.95 6.66 6.90
CA ALA A 115 -10.17 8.05 6.51
C ALA A 115 -11.14 8.16 5.33
N GLY A 116 -10.98 7.29 4.31
CA GLY A 116 -11.91 7.19 3.18
C GLY A 116 -13.31 6.82 3.63
N TRP A 117 -13.45 5.79 4.47
CA TRP A 117 -14.73 5.36 5.03
C TRP A 117 -15.43 6.47 5.83
N ARG A 118 -14.69 7.20 6.68
CA ARG A 118 -15.25 8.34 7.43
C ARG A 118 -15.74 9.45 6.51
N ALA A 119 -15.01 9.72 5.43
CA ALA A 119 -15.39 10.74 4.45
C ALA A 119 -16.63 10.38 3.62
N LEU A 120 -17.00 9.09 3.57
CA LEU A 120 -18.23 8.60 2.91
C LEU A 120 -19.46 8.67 3.83
N ARG A 121 -19.28 8.82 5.14
CA ARG A 121 -20.42 8.91 6.07
C ARG A 121 -21.10 10.26 5.93
N PRO A 122 -22.44 10.30 5.87
CA PRO A 122 -23.18 11.55 5.93
C PRO A 122 -22.84 12.29 7.22
N THR A 123 -22.63 13.60 7.13
CA THR A 123 -22.53 14.46 8.32
C THR A 123 -23.91 14.47 8.99
N PRO A 124 -24.03 14.11 10.28
CA PRO A 124 -25.31 14.26 10.96
C PRO A 124 -25.75 15.71 10.89
N ALA A 125 -27.02 15.90 10.52
CA ALA A 125 -27.64 17.23 10.46
C ALA A 125 -27.75 17.86 11.86
#